data_4e6ce041100e9e80885758f630fb5a90
#
_entry.id   4e6ce041100e9e80885758f630fb5a90
#
_cell.length_a   1.000
_cell.length_b   1.000
_cell.length_c   1.000
_cell.angle_alpha   90.00
_cell.angle_beta   90.00
_cell.angle_gamma   90.00
#
_symmetry.space_group_name_H-M   'P 1'
#
loop_
_entity.id
_entity.type
_entity.pdbx_description
1 polymer ?
#
loop_
_entity_poly.entity_id
_entity_poly.type
_entity_poly.pdbx_seq_one_letter_code
_entity_poly.pdbx_strand_id
1 'polypeptide(L)'
;MIVIGSRLEQLQSLLERPSEKTIFMLEREWPAPKTFLLPSRAGILPLLRGKGRNKLAVRVPAHQGARRLCKVLGTPLVSTSCNRAGKRPCKTEREVRRQFGRKVWVVSGLIGGQEKPSQIIDGETGIRLR
;
A
#
# COMPACT_ATOMS: atom_id res chain seq x y z
N MET A 1 -8.57 1.01 0.07
CA MET A 1 -7.38 0.78 0.91
C MET A 1 -6.28 0.15 0.08
N ILE A 2 -5.04 0.44 0.42
CA ILE A 2 -3.87 -0.14 -0.24
C ILE A 2 -3.11 -0.96 0.79
N VAL A 3 -2.68 -2.17 0.42
CA VAL A 3 -1.83 -2.99 1.27
C VAL A 3 -0.38 -2.83 0.81
N ILE A 4 0.51 -2.50 1.75
CA ILE A 4 1.93 -2.32 1.46
C ILE A 4 2.74 -3.45 2.07
N GLY A 5 3.87 -3.74 1.44
CA GLY A 5 4.82 -4.73 1.93
C GLY A 5 6.25 -4.26 1.73
N SER A 6 7.19 -4.96 2.38
CA SER A 6 8.61 -4.67 2.23
C SER A 6 9.16 -5.11 0.87
N ARG A 7 8.54 -6.13 0.30
CA ARG A 7 8.87 -6.69 -1.01
C ARG A 7 7.72 -7.57 -1.50
N LEU A 8 7.77 -7.97 -2.77
CA LEU A 8 6.71 -8.77 -3.40
C LEU A 8 6.37 -10.04 -2.62
N GLU A 9 7.35 -10.77 -2.13
CA GLU A 9 7.14 -12.03 -1.43
C GLU A 9 6.24 -11.86 -0.20
N GLN A 10 6.36 -10.73 0.49
CA GLN A 10 5.51 -10.44 1.65
C GLN A 10 4.04 -10.25 1.25
N LEU A 11 3.79 -9.74 0.05
CA LEU A 11 2.44 -9.51 -0.46
C LEU A 11 1.81 -10.76 -1.09
N GLN A 12 2.62 -11.71 -1.53
CA GLN A 12 2.13 -12.89 -2.24
C GLN A 12 1.17 -13.74 -1.42
N SER A 13 1.27 -13.73 -0.09
CA SER A 13 0.37 -14.47 0.78
C SER A 13 -1.09 -14.01 0.67
N LEU A 14 -1.31 -12.81 0.19
CA LEU A 14 -2.65 -12.20 0.05
C LEU A 14 -3.22 -12.34 -1.36
N LEU A 15 -2.40 -12.77 -2.31
CA LEU A 15 -2.74 -12.76 -3.73
C LEU A 15 -2.91 -14.17 -4.27
N GLU A 16 -3.77 -14.30 -5.30
CA GLU A 16 -3.69 -15.45 -6.17
C GLU A 16 -2.30 -15.42 -6.82
N ARG A 17 -1.75 -16.59 -7.10
CA ARG A 17 -0.41 -16.65 -7.69
C ARG A 17 -0.39 -15.90 -9.03
N PRO A 18 0.36 -14.78 -9.13
CA PRO A 18 0.46 -14.06 -10.39
C PRO A 18 1.24 -14.88 -11.43
N SER A 19 1.00 -14.58 -12.71
CA SER A 19 1.80 -15.19 -13.78
C SER A 19 3.27 -14.79 -13.66
N GLU A 20 4.16 -15.57 -14.23
CA GLU A 20 5.59 -15.24 -14.24
C GLU A 20 5.86 -13.88 -14.90
N LYS A 21 5.13 -13.56 -15.97
CA LYS A 21 5.20 -12.27 -16.63
C LYS A 21 4.84 -11.12 -15.68
N THR A 22 3.79 -11.29 -14.92
CA THR A 22 3.35 -10.29 -13.92
C THR A 22 4.40 -10.15 -12.83
N ILE A 23 4.92 -11.26 -12.29
CA ILE A 23 5.95 -11.23 -11.25
C ILE A 23 7.19 -10.49 -11.75
N PHE A 24 7.64 -10.79 -12.95
CA PHE A 24 8.80 -10.12 -13.55
C PHE A 24 8.59 -8.61 -13.66
N MET A 25 7.41 -8.20 -14.10
CA MET A 25 7.04 -6.79 -14.21
C MET A 25 7.05 -6.11 -12.83
N LEU A 26 6.45 -6.73 -11.81
CA LEU A 26 6.40 -6.18 -10.46
C LEU A 26 7.79 -6.04 -9.84
N GLU A 27 8.64 -7.02 -10.01
CA GLU A 27 10.01 -6.96 -9.50
C GLU A 27 10.83 -5.85 -10.16
N ARG A 28 10.53 -5.54 -11.41
CA ARG A 28 11.19 -4.46 -12.14
C ARG A 28 10.66 -3.08 -11.74
N GLU A 29 9.34 -2.99 -11.45
CA GLU A 29 8.69 -1.71 -11.15
C GLU A 29 8.83 -1.27 -9.70
N TRP A 30 8.90 -2.20 -8.77
CA TRP A 30 8.98 -1.90 -7.35
C TRP A 30 10.41 -1.96 -6.80
N PRO A 31 10.75 -1.17 -5.76
CA PRO A 31 9.90 -0.20 -5.02
C PRO A 31 9.61 1.07 -5.82
N ALA A 32 8.39 1.56 -5.73
CA ALA A 32 7.98 2.76 -6.46
C ALA A 32 6.63 3.26 -5.92
N PRO A 33 6.25 4.53 -6.18
CA PRO A 33 4.92 5.03 -5.85
C PRO A 33 3.89 4.53 -6.87
N LYS A 34 3.88 3.24 -7.12
CA LYS A 34 2.98 2.57 -8.06
C LYS A 34 2.24 1.46 -7.34
N THR A 35 0.92 1.53 -7.36
CA THR A 35 0.01 0.56 -6.78
C THR A 35 -0.57 -0.30 -7.91
N PHE A 36 -0.55 -1.61 -7.73
CA PHE A 36 -1.10 -2.53 -8.71
C PHE A 36 -2.32 -3.24 -8.14
N LEU A 37 -3.38 -3.33 -8.96
CA LEU A 37 -4.54 -4.16 -8.65
C LEU A 37 -4.26 -5.57 -9.15
N LEU A 38 -4.30 -6.54 -8.24
CA LEU A 38 -4.03 -7.94 -8.54
C LEU A 38 -5.09 -8.83 -7.90
N PRO A 39 -5.45 -9.95 -8.53
CA PRO A 39 -6.44 -10.87 -7.95
C PRO A 39 -6.04 -11.29 -6.55
N SER A 40 -6.98 -11.15 -5.61
CA SER A 40 -6.77 -11.55 -4.22
C SER A 40 -7.04 -13.03 -4.03
N ARG A 41 -6.33 -13.62 -3.03
CA ARG A 41 -6.61 -14.98 -2.60
C ARG A 41 -8.03 -15.07 -2.04
N ALA A 42 -8.67 -16.22 -2.20
CA ALA A 42 -9.96 -16.51 -1.55
C ALA A 42 -9.81 -16.37 -0.02
N GLY A 43 -10.82 -15.83 0.63
CA GLY A 43 -10.81 -15.63 2.08
C GLY A 43 -10.27 -14.30 2.55
N ILE A 44 -9.76 -13.45 1.64
CA ILE A 44 -9.35 -12.09 2.00
C ILE A 44 -10.60 -11.27 2.34
N LEU A 45 -10.52 -10.51 3.44
CA LEU A 45 -11.64 -9.70 3.91
C LEU A 45 -12.13 -8.74 2.82
N PRO A 46 -13.46 -8.69 2.56
CA PRO A 46 -14.02 -7.76 1.58
C PRO A 46 -13.63 -6.30 1.83
N LEU A 47 -13.42 -5.93 3.09
CA LEU A 47 -13.00 -4.57 3.47
C LEU A 47 -11.69 -4.18 2.81
N LEU A 48 -10.76 -5.12 2.61
CA LEU A 48 -9.46 -4.85 2.00
C LEU A 48 -9.53 -4.69 0.49
N ARG A 49 -10.39 -5.46 -0.19
CA ARG A 49 -10.51 -5.44 -1.65
C ARG A 49 -11.70 -4.64 -2.18
N GLY A 50 -12.57 -4.19 -1.30
CA GLY A 50 -13.81 -3.53 -1.66
C GLY A 50 -14.94 -4.52 -1.93
N LYS A 51 -16.16 -4.13 -1.54
CA LYS A 51 -17.36 -4.96 -1.70
C LYS A 51 -17.59 -5.27 -3.19
N GLY A 52 -17.78 -6.54 -3.51
CA GLY A 52 -18.02 -6.98 -4.88
C GLY A 52 -16.80 -6.99 -5.79
N ARG A 53 -15.63 -6.68 -5.27
CA ARG A 53 -14.37 -6.68 -6.02
C ARG A 53 -13.53 -7.90 -5.68
N ASN A 54 -12.79 -8.40 -6.66
CA ASN A 54 -11.90 -9.57 -6.48
C ASN A 54 -10.41 -9.21 -6.55
N LYS A 55 -10.08 -7.93 -6.73
CA LYS A 55 -8.69 -7.47 -6.81
C LYS A 55 -8.32 -6.66 -5.58
N LEU A 56 -7.09 -6.85 -5.15
CA LEU A 56 -6.50 -6.14 -4.03
C LEU A 56 -5.49 -5.12 -4.55
N ALA A 57 -5.53 -3.91 -4.01
CA ALA A 57 -4.55 -2.88 -4.33
C ALA A 57 -3.32 -3.07 -3.45
N VAL A 58 -2.17 -3.33 -4.07
CA VAL A 58 -0.92 -3.63 -3.37
C VAL A 58 0.23 -2.77 -3.88
N ARG A 59 1.18 -2.50 -3.00
CA ARG A 59 2.35 -1.69 -3.32
C ARG A 59 3.55 -2.07 -2.47
N VAL A 60 4.72 -2.06 -3.08
CA VAL A 60 5.99 -1.99 -2.35
C VAL A 60 6.46 -0.53 -2.47
N PRO A 61 6.30 0.27 -1.40
CA PRO A 61 6.51 1.71 -1.50
C PRO A 61 7.98 2.08 -1.68
N ALA A 62 8.22 3.21 -2.35
CA ALA A 62 9.56 3.76 -2.48
C ALA A 62 10.10 4.27 -1.13
N HIS A 63 9.22 4.63 -0.20
CA HIS A 63 9.59 5.14 1.12
C HIS A 63 10.28 4.05 1.93
N GLN A 64 11.54 4.23 2.22
CA GLN A 64 12.37 3.24 2.91
C GLN A 64 11.87 2.92 4.32
N GLY A 65 11.41 3.93 5.06
CA GLY A 65 10.87 3.75 6.40
C GLY A 65 9.63 2.88 6.41
N ALA A 66 8.73 3.03 5.43
CA ALA A 66 7.53 2.23 5.31
C ALA A 66 7.87 0.76 5.02
N ARG A 67 8.83 0.50 4.11
CA ARG A 67 9.30 -0.86 3.82
C ARG A 67 9.94 -1.50 5.05
N ARG A 68 10.75 -0.73 5.77
CA ARG A 68 11.42 -1.21 6.99
C ARG A 68 10.42 -1.60 8.06
N LEU A 69 9.35 -0.82 8.22
CA LEU A 69 8.28 -1.13 9.17
C LEU A 69 7.63 -2.46 8.85
N CYS A 70 7.28 -2.70 7.58
CA CYS A 70 6.72 -3.98 7.15
C CYS A 70 7.69 -5.13 7.39
N LYS A 71 8.98 -4.91 7.15
CA LYS A 71 10.01 -5.93 7.36
C LYS A 71 10.18 -6.28 8.83
N VAL A 72 10.25 -5.27 9.69
CA VAL A 72 10.44 -5.46 11.14
C VAL A 72 9.23 -6.15 11.76
N LEU A 73 8.03 -5.77 11.37
CA LEU A 73 6.80 -6.39 11.86
C LEU A 73 6.52 -7.76 11.24
N GLY A 74 7.18 -8.07 10.13
CA GLY A 74 7.03 -9.36 9.45
C GLY A 74 5.68 -9.58 8.80
N THR A 75 4.94 -8.52 8.48
CA THR A 75 3.61 -8.61 7.91
C THR A 75 3.33 -7.43 6.97
N PRO A 76 2.50 -7.64 5.92
CA PRO A 76 1.97 -6.52 5.16
C PRO A 76 1.12 -5.62 6.04
N LEU A 77 1.03 -4.35 5.69
CA LEU A 77 0.27 -3.36 6.44
C LEU A 77 -0.75 -2.67 5.53
N VAL A 78 -1.88 -2.28 6.11
CA VAL A 78 -2.86 -1.46 5.38
C VAL A 78 -2.38 0.00 5.41
N SER A 79 -2.33 0.60 4.23
CA SER A 79 -1.96 2.00 4.07
C SER A 79 -3.20 2.80 3.66
N THR A 80 -3.43 3.88 4.35
CA THR A 80 -4.52 4.82 4.05
C THR A 80 -4.06 6.23 4.33
N SER A 81 -4.81 7.23 3.84
CA SER A 81 -4.48 8.61 4.16
C SER A 81 -4.61 8.86 5.67
N CYS A 82 -3.69 9.62 6.22
CA CYS A 82 -3.68 9.92 7.65
C CYS A 82 -4.60 11.10 7.93
N ASN A 83 -5.90 10.81 8.05
CA ASN A 83 -6.90 11.83 8.34
C ASN A 83 -8.19 11.20 8.86
N ARG A 84 -8.94 11.98 9.64
CA ARG A 84 -10.33 11.62 9.93
C ARG A 84 -11.17 11.85 8.67
N ALA A 85 -12.26 11.10 8.53
CA ALA A 85 -13.14 11.21 7.36
C ALA A 85 -13.54 12.68 7.11
N GLY A 86 -13.40 13.13 5.87
CA GLY A 86 -13.73 14.50 5.45
C GLY A 86 -12.68 15.56 5.81
N LYS A 87 -11.60 15.19 6.49
CA LYS A 87 -10.52 16.11 6.83
C LYS A 87 -9.35 15.97 5.85
N ARG A 88 -8.54 17.02 5.76
CA ARG A 88 -7.34 17.00 4.93
C ARG A 88 -6.30 16.01 5.50
N PRO A 89 -5.61 15.23 4.65
CA PRO A 89 -4.57 14.34 5.14
C PRO A 89 -3.45 15.08 5.87
N CYS A 90 -2.97 14.50 6.96
CA CYS A 90 -1.85 15.03 7.71
C CYS A 90 -0.54 14.91 6.91
N LYS A 91 0.28 15.96 6.93
CA LYS A 91 1.57 16.00 6.26
C LYS A 91 2.75 16.00 7.22
N THR A 92 2.51 16.25 8.50
CA THR A 92 3.55 16.33 9.52
C THR A 92 3.16 15.51 10.74
N GLU A 93 4.17 15.11 11.52
CA GLU A 93 3.98 14.44 12.80
C GLU A 93 3.12 15.27 13.74
N ARG A 94 3.34 16.59 13.76
CA ARG A 94 2.57 17.52 14.59
C ARG A 94 1.08 17.49 14.24
N GLU A 95 0.75 17.48 12.95
CA GLU A 95 -0.64 17.39 12.50
C GLU A 95 -1.28 16.08 12.91
N VAL A 96 -0.54 14.97 12.82
CA VAL A 96 -1.03 13.65 13.26
C VAL A 96 -1.33 13.67 14.76
N ARG A 97 -0.42 14.18 15.56
CA ARG A 97 -0.61 14.27 17.02
C ARG A 97 -1.79 15.17 17.39
N ARG A 98 -1.97 16.26 16.64
CA ARG A 98 -3.10 17.18 16.85
C ARG A 98 -4.44 16.51 16.53
N GLN A 99 -4.50 15.77 15.43
CA GLN A 99 -5.75 15.16 14.96
C GLN A 99 -6.11 13.88 15.72
N PHE A 100 -5.13 13.04 16.04
CA PHE A 100 -5.36 11.71 16.60
C PHE A 100 -4.91 11.55 18.05
N GLY A 101 -4.08 12.47 18.56
CA GLY A 101 -3.56 12.37 19.92
C GLY A 101 -2.76 11.07 20.11
N ARG A 102 -3.11 10.32 21.17
CA ARG A 102 -2.44 9.04 21.47
C ARG A 102 -3.05 7.84 20.77
N LYS A 103 -4.08 8.02 19.96
CA LYS A 103 -4.77 6.93 19.27
C LYS A 103 -3.94 6.35 18.13
N VAL A 104 -2.95 7.08 17.63
CA VAL A 104 -2.08 6.67 16.55
C VAL A 104 -0.63 6.75 17.02
N TRP A 105 0.10 5.67 16.81
CA TRP A 105 1.52 5.66 17.08
C TRP A 105 2.27 6.29 15.90
N VAL A 106 3.05 7.32 16.18
CA VAL A 106 3.82 8.01 15.16
C VAL A 106 5.26 7.47 15.15
N VAL A 107 5.66 6.94 14.01
CA VAL A 107 7.06 6.55 13.79
C VAL A 107 7.74 7.70 13.07
N SER A 108 8.71 8.31 13.71
CA SER A 108 9.43 9.46 13.16
C SER A 108 10.29 9.05 11.95
N GLY A 109 10.33 9.90 10.94
CA GLY A 109 11.12 9.67 9.75
C GLY A 109 10.99 10.81 8.76
N LEU A 110 11.80 10.75 7.71
CA LEU A 110 11.77 11.76 6.65
C LEU A 110 10.57 11.53 5.74
N ILE A 111 9.97 12.62 5.28
CA ILE A 111 8.91 12.59 4.27
C ILE A 111 9.54 12.23 2.93
N GLY A 112 8.88 11.33 2.17
CA GLY A 112 9.41 10.84 0.91
C GLY A 112 9.36 11.82 -0.26
N GLY A 113 8.93 13.05 -0.08
CA GLY A 113 8.88 14.04 -1.15
C GLY A 113 7.77 13.83 -2.20
N GLN A 114 6.97 12.80 -2.04
CA GLN A 114 5.87 12.50 -2.95
C GLN A 114 4.65 13.35 -2.59
N GLU A 115 4.37 14.37 -3.37
CA GLU A 115 3.23 15.26 -3.14
C GLU A 115 1.91 14.73 -3.71
N LYS A 116 2.00 13.94 -4.77
CA LYS A 116 0.82 13.38 -5.45
C LYS A 116 0.54 11.96 -4.99
N PRO A 117 -0.73 11.52 -5.00
CA PRO A 117 -1.06 10.12 -4.74
C PRO A 117 -0.33 9.20 -5.71
N SER A 118 -0.06 7.97 -5.28
CA SER A 118 0.55 6.96 -6.14
C SER A 118 -0.35 6.62 -7.34
N GLN A 119 0.29 6.21 -8.44
CA GLN A 119 -0.45 5.68 -9.59
C GLN A 119 -1.12 4.37 -9.22
N ILE A 120 -2.29 4.12 -9.77
CA ILE A 120 -2.99 2.84 -9.65
C ILE A 120 -3.07 2.23 -11.04
N ILE A 121 -2.53 1.02 -11.17
CA ILE A 121 -2.41 0.31 -12.45
C ILE A 121 -3.03 -1.08 -12.29
N ASP A 122 -3.82 -1.52 -13.25
CA ASP A 122 -4.28 -2.91 -13.27
C ASP A 122 -3.10 -3.82 -13.61
N GLY A 123 -2.76 -4.73 -12.70
CA GLY A 123 -1.57 -5.55 -12.82
C GLY A 123 -1.67 -6.64 -13.90
N GLU A 124 -2.88 -6.97 -14.35
CA GLU A 124 -3.09 -7.95 -15.40
C GLU A 124 -3.10 -7.33 -16.80
N THR A 125 -3.70 -6.13 -16.95
CA THR A 125 -3.85 -5.46 -18.25
C THR A 125 -2.80 -4.38 -18.50
N GLY A 126 -2.20 -3.84 -17.44
CA GLY A 126 -1.29 -2.73 -17.53
C GLY A 126 -1.98 -1.37 -17.70
N ILE A 127 -3.30 -1.32 -17.62
CA ILE A 127 -4.05 -0.08 -17.77
C ILE A 127 -3.96 0.77 -16.50
N ARG A 128 -3.56 2.01 -16.66
CA ARG A 128 -3.50 2.98 -15.56
C ARG A 128 -4.90 3.48 -15.23
N LEU A 129 -5.30 3.33 -13.95
CA LEU A 129 -6.62 3.75 -13.46
C LEU A 129 -6.57 5.12 -12.76
N ARG A 130 -5.39 5.52 -12.27
CA ARG A 130 -5.21 6.81 -11.59
C ARG A 130 -3.81 7.36 -11.76
#